data_38a450d3598838b789a9e9e551412779
#
_entry.id   38a450d3598838b789a9e9e551412779
#
_cell.length_a   1.000
_cell.length_b   1.000
_cell.length_c   1.000
_cell.angle_alpha   90.00
_cell.angle_beta   90.00
_cell.angle_gamma   90.00
#
_symmetry.space_group_name_H-M   'P 1'
#
loop_
_entity.id
_entity.type
_entity.pdbx_description
1 polymer ?
#
loop_
_entity_poly.entity_id
_entity_poly.type
_entity_poly.pdbx_seq_one_letter_code
_entity_poly.pdbx_strand_id
1 'polypeptide(L)'
;KAPNFMSSLEHDWRNPVWTHIYRHLAKDHTFYRFDQRGNGVSDLNPENINFECFVDDMRAVVDAANINKFPIFGVSQGCAVSIAYAYNNPEKVTHLILSGGFARGRAKRGTTDFDQKIELEKNMILNGWENENPAFRQFFTSTMIPDGTKEQMDAFNNVMKISTSAENAVRIQSANDQIDVSELLPLLDIPTLIFHNINDARVPISESKFMAANIKNSKFVPLNGNNHVILDNDEGWPIFQKELKNFLK
;
A
#
# COMPACT_ATOMS: atom_id res chain seq x y z
N LYS A 1 -2.48 -8.43 -6.41
CA LYS A 1 -2.25 -7.29 -5.51
C LYS A 1 -0.92 -6.62 -5.87
N ALA A 2 -0.92 -5.30 -6.08
CA ALA A 2 0.31 -4.54 -6.22
C ALA A 2 1.18 -4.65 -4.94
N PRO A 3 2.50 -4.53 -5.05
CA PRO A 3 3.39 -4.61 -3.89
C PRO A 3 3.18 -3.40 -2.99
N ASN A 4 3.52 -3.53 -1.74
CA ASN A 4 3.59 -2.43 -0.79
C ASN A 4 4.69 -2.69 0.22
N PHE A 5 5.16 -1.62 0.83
CA PHE A 5 6.14 -1.65 1.91
C PHE A 5 5.65 -2.48 3.10
N MET A 6 6.56 -3.15 3.78
CA MET A 6 6.32 -4.01 4.94
C MET A 6 5.46 -5.24 4.60
N SER A 7 5.81 -5.99 3.57
CA SER A 7 5.16 -7.24 3.21
C SER A 7 6.05 -8.46 3.46
N SER A 8 5.41 -9.58 3.78
CA SER A 8 6.06 -10.89 3.85
C SER A 8 5.06 -11.96 3.43
N LEU A 9 5.27 -12.57 2.27
CA LEU A 9 4.37 -13.60 1.72
C LEU A 9 4.11 -14.75 2.68
N GLU A 10 5.14 -15.17 3.44
CA GLU A 10 5.03 -16.28 4.38
C GLU A 10 4.17 -15.94 5.59
N HIS A 11 4.21 -14.69 6.05
CA HIS A 11 3.55 -14.26 7.28
C HIS A 11 2.20 -13.57 7.05
N ASP A 12 2.06 -12.79 5.98
CA ASP A 12 0.88 -11.94 5.73
C ASP A 12 -0.42 -12.74 5.61
N TRP A 13 -0.36 -13.99 5.08
CA TRP A 13 -1.55 -14.81 4.93
C TRP A 13 -2.19 -15.20 6.27
N ARG A 14 -1.41 -15.21 7.35
CA ARG A 14 -1.86 -15.53 8.71
C ARG A 14 -1.88 -14.31 9.63
N ASN A 15 -1.43 -13.16 9.13
CA ASN A 15 -1.38 -11.93 9.89
C ASN A 15 -2.79 -11.36 10.08
N PRO A 16 -3.23 -11.07 11.32
CA PRO A 16 -4.58 -10.58 11.60
C PRO A 16 -4.89 -9.22 10.95
N VAL A 17 -3.87 -8.46 10.54
CA VAL A 17 -4.05 -7.20 9.82
C VAL A 17 -4.41 -7.41 8.33
N TRP A 18 -3.98 -8.52 7.72
CA TRP A 18 -4.14 -8.75 6.29
C TRP A 18 -5.04 -9.90 5.91
N THR A 19 -5.12 -10.92 6.74
CA THR A 19 -5.78 -12.20 6.45
C THR A 19 -7.22 -12.03 5.94
N HIS A 20 -8.01 -11.15 6.53
CA HIS A 20 -9.41 -10.94 6.19
C HIS A 20 -9.56 -10.36 4.77
N ILE A 21 -8.74 -9.38 4.40
CA ILE A 21 -8.72 -8.79 3.04
C ILE A 21 -8.31 -9.86 2.02
N TYR A 22 -7.23 -10.59 2.29
CA TYR A 22 -6.70 -11.58 1.36
C TYR A 22 -7.66 -12.74 1.13
N ARG A 23 -8.28 -13.26 2.20
CA ARG A 23 -9.30 -14.31 2.10
C ARG A 23 -10.56 -13.80 1.36
N HIS A 24 -10.94 -12.55 1.58
CA HIS A 24 -12.08 -11.96 0.87
C HIS A 24 -11.81 -11.88 -0.63
N LEU A 25 -10.63 -11.39 -1.04
CA LEU A 25 -10.23 -11.30 -2.44
C LEU A 25 -10.06 -12.67 -3.10
N ALA A 26 -9.48 -13.64 -2.38
CA ALA A 26 -9.23 -14.99 -2.88
C ALA A 26 -10.48 -15.87 -2.96
N LYS A 27 -11.62 -15.44 -2.39
CA LYS A 27 -12.85 -16.24 -2.38
C LYS A 27 -13.41 -16.47 -3.78
N ASP A 28 -13.41 -15.43 -4.60
CA ASP A 28 -14.06 -15.43 -5.92
C ASP A 28 -13.06 -15.20 -7.07
N HIS A 29 -11.74 -15.07 -6.75
CA HIS A 29 -10.69 -14.76 -7.71
C HIS A 29 -9.41 -15.56 -7.43
N THR A 30 -8.62 -15.87 -8.45
CA THR A 30 -7.23 -16.27 -8.27
C THR A 30 -6.44 -15.05 -7.80
N PHE A 31 -5.90 -15.11 -6.59
CA PHE A 31 -5.26 -13.98 -5.94
C PHE A 31 -3.73 -14.11 -5.99
N TYR A 32 -3.09 -13.24 -6.79
CA TYR A 32 -1.64 -13.18 -6.91
C TYR A 32 -1.06 -12.12 -5.96
N ARG A 33 -0.02 -12.49 -5.23
CA ARG A 33 0.76 -11.63 -4.35
C ARG A 33 2.24 -11.86 -4.56
N PHE A 34 3.04 -10.86 -4.28
CA PHE A 34 4.49 -10.95 -4.25
C PHE A 34 5.05 -9.92 -3.28
N ASP A 35 6.26 -10.16 -2.79
CA ASP A 35 7.04 -9.18 -2.06
C ASP A 35 7.87 -8.38 -3.07
N GLN A 36 7.86 -7.06 -2.94
CA GLN A 36 8.76 -6.23 -3.76
C GLN A 36 10.21 -6.47 -3.34
N ARG A 37 11.15 -6.10 -4.19
CA ARG A 37 12.58 -6.12 -3.85
C ARG A 37 12.85 -5.42 -2.51
N GLY A 38 13.78 -5.94 -1.73
CA GLY A 38 14.08 -5.46 -0.40
C GLY A 38 13.07 -5.89 0.66
N ASN A 39 12.08 -6.76 0.35
CA ASN A 39 11.10 -7.26 1.31
C ASN A 39 10.91 -8.77 1.23
N GLY A 40 10.54 -9.35 2.37
CA GLY A 40 10.01 -10.70 2.51
C GLY A 40 10.93 -11.76 1.95
N VAL A 41 10.42 -12.53 0.97
CA VAL A 41 11.15 -13.61 0.29
C VAL A 41 11.79 -13.19 -1.03
N SER A 42 11.65 -11.93 -1.42
CA SER A 42 12.33 -11.37 -2.59
C SER A 42 13.78 -11.02 -2.28
N ASP A 43 14.56 -10.60 -3.28
CA ASP A 43 15.95 -10.19 -3.09
C ASP A 43 16.04 -9.09 -2.01
N LEU A 44 16.74 -9.40 -0.92
CA LEU A 44 16.94 -8.49 0.21
C LEU A 44 18.16 -7.56 0.03
N ASN A 45 18.97 -7.77 -1.00
CA ASN A 45 20.14 -6.93 -1.29
C ASN A 45 20.08 -6.31 -2.70
N PRO A 46 18.94 -5.70 -3.11
CA PRO A 46 18.83 -5.14 -4.44
C PRO A 46 19.75 -3.92 -4.58
N GLU A 47 20.42 -3.81 -5.71
CA GLU A 47 21.25 -2.65 -6.03
C GLU A 47 20.41 -1.36 -6.02
N ASN A 48 19.24 -1.39 -6.67
CA ASN A 48 18.36 -0.23 -6.81
C ASN A 48 17.03 -0.45 -6.12
N ILE A 49 16.63 0.55 -5.31
CA ILE A 49 15.30 0.70 -4.71
C ILE A 49 14.80 2.09 -5.08
N ASN A 50 13.88 2.15 -6.05
CA ASN A 50 13.20 3.36 -6.50
C ASN A 50 11.81 3.00 -7.03
N PHE A 51 11.00 3.99 -7.37
CA PHE A 51 9.63 3.77 -7.80
C PHE A 51 9.52 2.95 -9.09
N GLU A 52 10.36 3.23 -10.07
CA GLU A 52 10.40 2.53 -11.36
C GLU A 52 10.66 1.04 -11.15
N CYS A 53 11.57 0.71 -10.24
CA CYS A 53 11.86 -0.67 -9.88
C CYS A 53 10.64 -1.40 -9.31
N PHE A 54 9.79 -0.74 -8.53
CA PHE A 54 8.57 -1.37 -7.99
C PHE A 54 7.53 -1.67 -9.08
N VAL A 55 7.44 -0.81 -10.09
CA VAL A 55 6.59 -1.03 -11.27
C VAL A 55 7.15 -2.17 -12.12
N ASP A 56 8.48 -2.24 -12.29
CA ASP A 56 9.15 -3.31 -13.01
C ASP A 56 9.02 -4.67 -12.32
N ASP A 57 9.10 -4.72 -10.99
CA ASP A 57 8.86 -5.94 -10.22
C ASP A 57 7.44 -6.45 -10.48
N MET A 58 6.45 -5.57 -10.48
CA MET A 58 5.08 -5.94 -10.79
C MET A 58 4.94 -6.48 -12.22
N ARG A 59 5.58 -5.84 -13.21
CA ARG A 59 5.59 -6.31 -14.60
C ARG A 59 6.19 -7.69 -14.70
N ALA A 60 7.37 -7.91 -14.10
CA ALA A 60 8.06 -9.20 -14.13
C ALA A 60 7.20 -10.33 -13.55
N VAL A 61 6.48 -10.08 -12.43
CA VAL A 61 5.58 -11.08 -11.83
C VAL A 61 4.37 -11.37 -12.71
N VAL A 62 3.73 -10.34 -13.29
CA VAL A 62 2.59 -10.53 -14.20
C VAL A 62 2.98 -11.32 -15.43
N ASP A 63 4.14 -11.02 -16.02
CA ASP A 63 4.65 -11.71 -17.20
C ASP A 63 5.03 -13.17 -16.87
N ALA A 64 5.73 -13.41 -15.76
CA ALA A 64 6.07 -14.75 -15.30
C ALA A 64 4.85 -15.61 -14.96
N ALA A 65 3.80 -15.01 -14.42
CA ALA A 65 2.54 -15.68 -14.11
C ALA A 65 1.63 -15.85 -15.34
N ASN A 66 2.03 -15.31 -16.49
CA ASN A 66 1.27 -15.34 -17.74
C ASN A 66 -0.20 -14.83 -17.59
N ILE A 67 -0.39 -13.70 -16.86
CA ILE A 67 -1.69 -13.13 -16.59
C ILE A 67 -2.03 -12.12 -17.70
N ASN A 68 -3.15 -12.33 -18.39
CA ASN A 68 -3.53 -11.52 -19.54
C ASN A 68 -4.44 -10.34 -19.19
N LYS A 69 -5.51 -10.57 -18.40
CA LYS A 69 -6.46 -9.53 -17.98
C LYS A 69 -6.83 -9.72 -16.52
N PHE A 70 -6.71 -8.68 -15.71
CA PHE A 70 -6.93 -8.76 -14.27
C PHE A 70 -7.26 -7.40 -13.64
N PRO A 71 -8.02 -7.37 -12.53
CA PRO A 71 -8.11 -6.20 -11.68
C PRO A 71 -6.88 -6.10 -10.77
N ILE A 72 -6.48 -4.87 -10.43
CA ILE A 72 -5.38 -4.61 -9.50
C ILE A 72 -5.93 -4.06 -8.19
N PHE A 73 -5.50 -4.64 -7.07
CA PHE A 73 -5.70 -4.09 -5.73
C PHE A 73 -4.40 -3.48 -5.22
N GLY A 74 -4.40 -2.17 -5.03
CA GLY A 74 -3.29 -1.39 -4.44
C GLY A 74 -3.65 -0.87 -3.06
N VAL A 75 -2.70 -0.95 -2.13
CA VAL A 75 -2.80 -0.36 -0.79
C VAL A 75 -1.62 0.58 -0.59
N SER A 76 -1.86 1.78 -0.05
CA SER A 76 -0.79 2.74 0.25
C SER A 76 0.11 3.03 -0.97
N GLN A 77 1.42 2.80 -0.88
CA GLN A 77 2.38 2.84 -1.99
C GLN A 77 1.89 2.05 -3.22
N GLY A 78 1.27 0.88 -2.98
CA GLY A 78 0.77 0.03 -4.06
C GLY A 78 -0.28 0.72 -4.94
N CYS A 79 -0.92 1.79 -4.50
CA CYS A 79 -1.83 2.57 -5.32
C CYS A 79 -1.08 3.29 -6.45
N ALA A 80 0.04 3.96 -6.15
CA ALA A 80 0.86 4.61 -7.16
C ALA A 80 1.48 3.60 -8.15
N VAL A 81 1.96 2.45 -7.65
CA VAL A 81 2.46 1.35 -8.50
C VAL A 81 1.35 0.83 -9.43
N SER A 82 0.12 0.66 -8.90
CA SER A 82 -1.05 0.23 -9.69
C SER A 82 -1.40 1.22 -10.80
N ILE A 83 -1.37 2.51 -10.50
CA ILE A 83 -1.62 3.60 -11.45
C ILE A 83 -0.58 3.58 -12.58
N ALA A 84 0.71 3.56 -12.25
CA ALA A 84 1.79 3.56 -13.25
C ALA A 84 1.76 2.27 -14.09
N TYR A 85 1.54 1.11 -13.46
CA TYR A 85 1.42 -0.15 -14.18
C TYR A 85 0.23 -0.13 -15.15
N ALA A 86 -0.94 0.32 -14.69
CA ALA A 86 -2.16 0.37 -15.50
C ALA A 86 -2.06 1.35 -16.68
N TYR A 87 -1.39 2.49 -16.48
CA TYR A 87 -1.10 3.43 -17.56
C TYR A 87 -0.22 2.81 -18.65
N ASN A 88 0.81 2.05 -18.26
CA ASN A 88 1.74 1.39 -19.19
C ASN A 88 1.15 0.12 -19.85
N ASN A 89 0.10 -0.48 -19.28
CA ASN A 89 -0.49 -1.75 -19.75
C ASN A 89 -2.04 -1.71 -19.71
N PRO A 90 -2.67 -0.73 -20.37
CA PRO A 90 -4.12 -0.52 -20.26
C PRO A 90 -4.93 -1.71 -20.80
N GLU A 91 -4.39 -2.50 -21.71
CA GLU A 91 -5.04 -3.68 -22.28
C GLU A 91 -5.11 -4.86 -21.30
N LYS A 92 -4.21 -4.88 -20.27
CA LYS A 92 -4.16 -5.94 -19.27
C LYS A 92 -5.00 -5.64 -18.04
N VAL A 93 -5.26 -4.36 -17.71
CA VAL A 93 -5.90 -3.96 -16.44
C VAL A 93 -7.38 -3.68 -16.65
N THR A 94 -8.24 -4.48 -16.02
CA THR A 94 -9.70 -4.34 -16.14
C THR A 94 -10.28 -3.33 -15.15
N HIS A 95 -9.77 -3.28 -13.93
CA HIS A 95 -10.22 -2.42 -12.84
C HIS A 95 -9.07 -2.05 -11.93
N LEU A 96 -9.11 -0.85 -11.36
CA LEU A 96 -8.24 -0.42 -10.27
C LEU A 96 -9.02 -0.32 -8.96
N ILE A 97 -8.51 -0.94 -7.91
CA ILE A 97 -9.02 -0.82 -6.55
C ILE A 97 -7.88 -0.24 -5.70
N LEU A 98 -8.05 0.99 -5.23
CA LEU A 98 -7.03 1.77 -4.54
C LEU A 98 -7.50 2.04 -3.11
N SER A 99 -6.72 1.63 -2.11
CA SER A 99 -7.10 1.78 -0.69
C SER A 99 -6.01 2.50 0.12
N GLY A 100 -6.37 3.60 0.78
CA GLY A 100 -5.47 4.36 1.64
C GLY A 100 -4.21 4.88 0.93
N GLY A 101 -4.31 5.13 -0.38
CA GLY A 101 -3.16 5.43 -1.23
C GLY A 101 -2.95 6.90 -1.53
N PHE A 102 -1.93 7.14 -2.32
CA PHE A 102 -1.54 8.47 -2.78
C PHE A 102 -1.01 8.42 -4.21
N ALA A 103 -1.17 9.51 -4.93
CA ALA A 103 -0.49 9.76 -6.20
C ALA A 103 0.82 10.53 -5.99
N ARG A 104 0.91 11.29 -4.88
CA ARG A 104 2.06 12.11 -4.54
C ARG A 104 2.66 11.67 -3.21
N GLY A 105 3.92 11.29 -3.21
CA GLY A 105 4.73 11.05 -2.02
C GLY A 105 4.86 12.31 -1.16
N ARG A 106 5.31 12.16 0.09
CA ARG A 106 5.35 13.27 1.05
C ARG A 106 6.17 14.46 0.55
N ALA A 107 7.29 14.23 -0.16
CA ALA A 107 8.12 15.28 -0.75
C ALA A 107 7.41 16.09 -1.85
N LYS A 108 6.34 15.54 -2.42
CA LYS A 108 5.60 16.15 -3.55
C LYS A 108 4.30 16.84 -3.14
N ARG A 109 4.00 16.86 -1.82
CA ARG A 109 2.75 17.44 -1.28
C ARG A 109 2.89 18.91 -0.86
N GLY A 110 4.09 19.48 -0.88
CA GLY A 110 4.33 20.91 -0.56
C GLY A 110 4.14 21.25 0.93
N THR A 111 4.39 20.32 1.85
CA THR A 111 4.31 20.55 3.29
C THR A 111 5.62 21.17 3.81
N THR A 112 5.53 22.21 4.66
CA THR A 112 6.68 23.00 5.14
C THR A 112 7.59 22.26 6.13
N ASP A 113 7.09 21.26 6.86
CA ASP A 113 7.85 20.53 7.90
C ASP A 113 8.38 19.18 7.44
N PHE A 114 8.43 18.97 6.13
CA PHE A 114 8.71 17.69 5.53
C PHE A 114 10.07 17.13 5.95
N ASP A 115 11.14 17.90 5.78
CA ASP A 115 12.51 17.44 5.97
C ASP A 115 12.80 17.00 7.41
N GLN A 116 12.30 17.75 8.40
CA GLN A 116 12.51 17.43 9.81
C GLN A 116 11.79 16.13 10.23
N LYS A 117 10.55 15.93 9.76
CA LYS A 117 9.78 14.72 10.07
C LYS A 117 10.39 13.48 9.42
N ILE A 118 10.86 13.61 8.19
CA ILE A 118 11.53 12.50 7.46
C ILE A 118 12.83 12.10 8.16
N GLU A 119 13.64 13.06 8.54
CA GLU A 119 14.91 12.78 9.21
C GLU A 119 14.68 12.09 10.57
N LEU A 120 13.66 12.53 11.31
CA LEU A 120 13.25 11.88 12.55
C LEU A 120 12.84 10.42 12.30
N GLU A 121 11.96 10.17 11.33
CA GLU A 121 11.51 8.80 10.99
C GLU A 121 12.68 7.92 10.54
N LYS A 122 13.60 8.42 9.72
CA LYS A 122 14.82 7.69 9.32
C LYS A 122 15.66 7.28 10.50
N ASN A 123 15.89 8.21 11.43
CA ASN A 123 16.66 7.93 12.64
C ASN A 123 15.95 6.89 13.52
N MET A 124 14.63 6.93 13.64
CA MET A 124 13.86 5.93 14.37
C MET A 124 13.96 4.55 13.70
N ILE A 125 13.88 4.47 12.36
CA ILE A 125 14.05 3.23 11.62
C ILE A 125 15.47 2.66 11.87
N LEU A 126 16.52 3.43 11.61
CA LEU A 126 17.90 2.98 11.72
C LEU A 126 18.27 2.50 13.13
N ASN A 127 17.68 3.10 14.17
CA ASN A 127 18.03 2.77 15.55
C ASN A 127 17.08 1.77 16.22
N GLY A 128 15.92 1.46 15.60
CA GLY A 128 14.90 0.69 16.30
C GLY A 128 14.21 -0.41 15.50
N TRP A 129 14.40 -0.47 14.18
CA TRP A 129 13.64 -1.39 13.32
C TRP A 129 13.85 -2.86 13.67
N GLU A 130 15.10 -3.26 13.90
CA GLU A 130 15.50 -4.65 14.16
C GLU A 130 15.54 -5.02 15.64
N ASN A 131 15.34 -4.05 16.54
CA ASN A 131 15.41 -4.29 17.98
C ASN A 131 14.34 -5.30 18.44
N GLU A 132 14.67 -6.09 19.47
CA GLU A 132 13.69 -6.98 20.11
C GLU A 132 12.54 -6.17 20.72
N ASN A 133 12.85 -5.09 21.44
CA ASN A 133 11.83 -4.16 21.93
C ASN A 133 11.16 -3.40 20.76
N PRO A 134 9.84 -3.51 20.58
CA PRO A 134 9.15 -2.92 19.44
C PRO A 134 8.87 -1.40 19.60
N ALA A 135 9.40 -0.71 20.60
CA ALA A 135 9.02 0.67 20.91
C ALA A 135 9.07 1.63 19.71
N PHE A 136 10.12 1.54 18.89
CA PHE A 136 10.22 2.37 17.68
C PHE A 136 9.26 1.93 16.58
N ARG A 137 9.07 0.62 16.39
CA ARG A 137 8.08 0.12 15.42
C ARG A 137 6.66 0.45 15.86
N GLN A 138 6.39 0.45 17.17
CA GLN A 138 5.09 0.83 17.73
C GLN A 138 4.69 2.26 17.35
N PHE A 139 5.65 3.18 17.19
CA PHE A 139 5.37 4.51 16.66
C PHE A 139 4.73 4.42 15.26
N PHE A 140 5.31 3.62 14.35
CA PHE A 140 4.74 3.43 13.02
C PHE A 140 3.40 2.70 13.08
N THR A 141 3.31 1.64 13.88
CA THR A 141 2.07 0.89 14.09
C THR A 141 0.93 1.80 14.53
N SER A 142 1.19 2.75 15.44
CA SER A 142 0.19 3.72 15.90
C SER A 142 -0.29 4.70 14.82
N THR A 143 0.45 4.88 13.75
CA THR A 143 -0.01 5.67 12.59
C THR A 143 -0.68 4.81 11.52
N MET A 144 -0.39 3.50 11.50
CA MET A 144 -0.93 2.57 10.52
C MET A 144 -2.27 1.96 10.95
N ILE A 145 -2.36 1.57 12.21
CA ILE A 145 -3.55 0.91 12.79
C ILE A 145 -3.80 1.40 14.23
N PRO A 146 -4.09 2.71 14.45
CA PRO A 146 -4.29 3.25 15.78
C PRO A 146 -5.41 2.56 16.58
N ASP A 147 -6.45 2.06 15.91
CA ASP A 147 -7.58 1.35 16.51
C ASP A 147 -7.40 -0.18 16.51
N GLY A 148 -6.20 -0.66 16.14
CA GLY A 148 -5.89 -2.09 16.15
C GLY A 148 -5.94 -2.69 17.54
N THR A 149 -6.38 -3.93 17.65
CA THR A 149 -6.24 -4.71 18.89
C THR A 149 -4.77 -4.91 19.23
N LYS A 150 -4.47 -5.24 20.49
CA LYS A 150 -3.09 -5.57 20.88
C LYS A 150 -2.47 -6.65 20.00
N GLU A 151 -3.23 -7.69 19.66
CA GLU A 151 -2.79 -8.77 18.78
C GLU A 151 -2.44 -8.26 17.38
N GLN A 152 -3.29 -7.39 16.80
CA GLN A 152 -3.05 -6.78 15.48
C GLN A 152 -1.82 -5.88 15.51
N MET A 153 -1.65 -5.05 16.56
CA MET A 153 -0.47 -4.19 16.72
C MET A 153 0.82 -5.00 16.89
N ASP A 154 0.80 -6.03 17.73
CA ASP A 154 1.95 -6.92 17.93
C ASP A 154 2.33 -7.64 16.62
N ALA A 155 1.34 -8.13 15.88
CA ALA A 155 1.56 -8.77 14.58
C ALA A 155 2.10 -7.79 13.53
N PHE A 156 1.65 -6.53 13.54
CA PHE A 156 2.17 -5.50 12.64
C PHE A 156 3.60 -5.09 12.99
N ASN A 157 3.92 -4.93 14.29
CA ASN A 157 5.28 -4.73 14.77
C ASN A 157 6.22 -5.85 14.32
N ASN A 158 5.75 -7.11 14.38
CA ASN A 158 6.54 -8.25 13.96
C ASN A 158 6.77 -8.27 12.45
N VAL A 159 5.74 -8.02 11.64
CA VAL A 159 5.92 -8.02 10.17
C VAL A 159 6.89 -6.93 9.72
N MET A 160 6.92 -5.77 10.35
CA MET A 160 7.95 -4.77 10.10
C MET A 160 9.36 -5.34 10.28
N LYS A 161 9.62 -5.98 11.44
CA LYS A 161 10.93 -6.55 11.78
C LYS A 161 11.39 -7.63 10.79
N ILE A 162 10.47 -8.52 10.39
CA ILE A 162 10.81 -9.70 9.57
C ILE A 162 10.77 -9.43 8.06
N SER A 163 10.13 -8.34 7.63
CA SER A 163 9.94 -8.07 6.21
C SER A 163 11.17 -7.48 5.53
N THR A 164 12.01 -6.74 6.26
CA THR A 164 13.14 -6.02 5.65
C THR A 164 14.12 -5.53 6.73
N SER A 165 15.36 -5.25 6.32
CA SER A 165 16.35 -4.59 7.18
C SER A 165 16.02 -3.11 7.42
N ALA A 166 16.61 -2.52 8.46
CA ALA A 166 16.50 -1.09 8.74
C ALA A 166 16.97 -0.23 7.56
N GLU A 167 18.08 -0.62 6.93
CA GLU A 167 18.64 0.08 5.78
C GLU A 167 17.68 0.06 4.59
N ASN A 168 17.15 -1.10 4.23
CA ASN A 168 16.17 -1.20 3.15
C ASN A 168 14.85 -0.48 3.49
N ALA A 169 14.42 -0.52 4.75
CA ALA A 169 13.24 0.24 5.19
C ALA A 169 13.40 1.74 4.91
N VAL A 170 14.58 2.31 5.21
CA VAL A 170 14.89 3.72 4.90
C VAL A 170 14.94 3.96 3.39
N ARG A 171 15.57 3.07 2.61
CA ARG A 171 15.64 3.20 1.14
C ARG A 171 14.25 3.19 0.51
N ILE A 172 13.40 2.23 0.91
CA ILE A 172 12.03 2.11 0.42
C ILE A 172 11.19 3.33 0.83
N GLN A 173 11.29 3.76 2.09
CA GLN A 173 10.56 4.93 2.56
C GLN A 173 10.98 6.20 1.81
N SER A 174 12.28 6.36 1.56
CA SER A 174 12.81 7.47 0.77
C SER A 174 12.32 7.46 -0.68
N ALA A 175 12.25 6.28 -1.30
CA ALA A 175 11.68 6.12 -2.63
C ALA A 175 10.19 6.49 -2.65
N ASN A 176 9.42 6.04 -1.64
CA ASN A 176 7.99 6.35 -1.51
C ASN A 176 7.73 7.85 -1.37
N ASP A 177 8.61 8.56 -0.66
CA ASP A 177 8.49 10.00 -0.46
C ASP A 177 8.63 10.80 -1.76
N GLN A 178 9.35 10.29 -2.74
CA GLN A 178 9.61 10.93 -4.03
C GLN A 178 8.59 10.56 -5.12
N ILE A 179 7.69 9.61 -4.88
CA ILE A 179 6.68 9.20 -5.86
C ILE A 179 5.85 10.42 -6.31
N ASP A 180 5.66 10.54 -7.63
CA ASP A 180 4.68 11.44 -8.22
C ASP A 180 4.15 10.83 -9.52
N VAL A 181 2.89 10.40 -9.47
CA VAL A 181 2.14 9.87 -10.63
C VAL A 181 0.94 10.76 -10.95
N SER A 182 0.93 12.00 -10.47
CA SER A 182 -0.20 12.92 -10.65
C SER A 182 -0.55 13.20 -12.11
N GLU A 183 0.45 13.31 -12.97
CA GLU A 183 0.27 13.54 -14.41
C GLU A 183 -0.39 12.35 -15.14
N LEU A 184 -0.30 11.14 -14.58
CA LEU A 184 -0.91 9.95 -15.15
C LEU A 184 -2.41 9.85 -14.88
N LEU A 185 -2.92 10.48 -13.81
CA LEU A 185 -4.30 10.35 -13.37
C LEU A 185 -5.33 10.70 -14.46
N PRO A 186 -5.23 11.85 -15.15
CA PRO A 186 -6.21 12.22 -16.18
C PRO A 186 -6.11 11.36 -17.46
N LEU A 187 -5.03 10.59 -17.60
CA LEU A 187 -4.78 9.71 -18.75
C LEU A 187 -5.35 8.29 -18.56
N LEU A 188 -5.78 7.97 -17.32
CA LEU A 188 -6.38 6.67 -17.02
C LEU A 188 -7.85 6.62 -17.49
N ASP A 189 -8.16 5.64 -18.34
CA ASP A 189 -9.54 5.33 -18.75
C ASP A 189 -9.97 3.94 -18.26
N ILE A 190 -9.56 3.59 -17.04
CA ILE A 190 -9.84 2.31 -16.40
C ILE A 190 -10.80 2.54 -15.25
N PRO A 191 -11.89 1.77 -15.11
CA PRO A 191 -12.76 1.85 -13.94
C PRO A 191 -11.97 1.76 -12.64
N THR A 192 -12.11 2.77 -11.78
CA THR A 192 -11.31 2.91 -10.56
C THR A 192 -12.20 3.09 -9.34
N LEU A 193 -12.00 2.23 -8.34
CA LEU A 193 -12.65 2.33 -7.03
C LEU A 193 -11.62 2.73 -5.99
N ILE A 194 -11.89 3.83 -5.27
CA ILE A 194 -10.96 4.41 -4.30
C ILE A 194 -11.60 4.37 -2.92
N PHE A 195 -10.93 3.72 -1.97
CA PHE A 195 -11.29 3.69 -0.55
C PHE A 195 -10.31 4.50 0.28
N HIS A 196 -10.79 5.17 1.32
CA HIS A 196 -9.93 5.85 2.29
C HIS A 196 -10.65 6.04 3.62
N ASN A 197 -9.98 5.72 4.72
CA ASN A 197 -10.48 6.02 6.06
C ASN A 197 -10.37 7.53 6.34
N ILE A 198 -11.45 8.13 6.85
CA ILE A 198 -11.59 9.59 6.95
C ILE A 198 -10.47 10.21 7.81
N ASN A 199 -10.08 9.52 8.88
CA ASN A 199 -9.10 9.99 9.85
C ASN A 199 -7.76 9.23 9.74
N ASP A 200 -7.42 8.71 8.56
CA ASP A 200 -6.13 8.07 8.31
C ASP A 200 -4.98 9.01 8.70
N ALA A 201 -4.20 8.61 9.71
CA ALA A 201 -3.11 9.42 10.24
C ALA A 201 -1.81 9.29 9.41
N ARG A 202 -1.71 8.28 8.54
CA ARG A 202 -0.52 8.01 7.73
C ARG A 202 -0.55 8.71 6.38
N VAL A 203 -1.66 8.60 5.68
CA VAL A 203 -1.90 9.25 4.39
C VAL A 203 -3.16 10.12 4.52
N PRO A 204 -3.07 11.43 4.30
CA PRO A 204 -4.24 12.29 4.42
C PRO A 204 -5.27 11.97 3.34
N ILE A 205 -6.56 11.97 3.71
CA ILE A 205 -7.68 11.71 2.80
C ILE A 205 -7.69 12.65 1.57
N SER A 206 -7.03 13.81 1.66
CA SER A 206 -6.86 14.73 0.54
C SER A 206 -6.17 14.08 -0.66
N GLU A 207 -5.28 13.10 -0.45
CA GLU A 207 -4.62 12.38 -1.55
C GLU A 207 -5.60 11.50 -2.32
N SER A 208 -6.49 10.77 -1.64
CA SER A 208 -7.54 10.00 -2.34
C SER A 208 -8.59 10.90 -2.99
N LYS A 209 -8.94 12.02 -2.38
CA LYS A 209 -9.80 13.03 -3.03
C LYS A 209 -9.12 13.62 -4.27
N PHE A 210 -7.82 13.87 -4.22
CA PHE A 210 -7.04 14.33 -5.36
C PHE A 210 -7.03 13.29 -6.49
N MET A 211 -6.81 12.01 -6.19
CA MET A 211 -6.89 10.95 -7.18
C MET A 211 -8.29 10.85 -7.80
N ALA A 212 -9.34 10.88 -6.96
CA ALA A 212 -10.72 10.82 -7.43
C ALA A 212 -11.13 11.99 -8.31
N ALA A 213 -10.64 13.18 -8.03
CA ALA A 213 -10.92 14.37 -8.82
C ALA A 213 -10.22 14.38 -10.20
N ASN A 214 -9.14 13.61 -10.36
CA ASN A 214 -8.33 13.61 -11.58
C ASN A 214 -8.44 12.31 -12.40
N ILE A 215 -9.00 11.22 -11.86
CA ILE A 215 -9.27 9.99 -12.61
C ILE A 215 -10.72 10.03 -13.14
N LYS A 216 -10.87 10.04 -14.45
CA LYS A 216 -12.17 10.23 -15.13
C LYS A 216 -13.24 9.21 -14.71
N ASN A 217 -12.91 7.93 -14.66
CA ASN A 217 -13.82 6.83 -14.35
C ASN A 217 -13.64 6.36 -12.90
N SER A 218 -13.64 7.27 -11.92
CA SER A 218 -13.42 6.91 -10.52
C SER A 218 -14.69 7.01 -9.67
N LYS A 219 -14.78 6.10 -8.68
CA LYS A 219 -15.74 6.17 -7.58
C LYS A 219 -14.95 6.27 -6.28
N PHE A 220 -15.18 7.32 -5.51
CA PHE A 220 -14.58 7.48 -4.18
C PHE A 220 -15.55 7.06 -3.08
N VAL A 221 -15.09 6.20 -2.18
CA VAL A 221 -15.85 5.69 -1.04
C VAL A 221 -15.07 6.00 0.25
N PRO A 222 -15.40 7.10 0.94
CA PRO A 222 -14.84 7.37 2.26
C PRO A 222 -15.38 6.34 3.25
N LEU A 223 -14.50 5.85 4.14
CA LEU A 223 -14.81 4.90 5.18
C LEU A 223 -14.66 5.57 6.55
N ASN A 224 -15.58 5.29 7.48
CA ASN A 224 -15.43 5.71 8.87
C ASN A 224 -14.34 4.86 9.52
N GLY A 225 -13.27 5.49 9.97
CA GLY A 225 -12.15 4.83 10.64
C GLY A 225 -10.93 5.73 10.72
N ASN A 226 -9.99 5.32 11.55
CA ASN A 226 -8.72 5.99 11.80
C ASN A 226 -7.54 5.19 11.22
N ASN A 227 -7.75 3.91 10.91
CA ASN A 227 -6.71 3.00 10.47
C ASN A 227 -6.29 3.29 9.01
N HIS A 228 -4.99 3.29 8.73
CA HIS A 228 -4.47 3.36 7.36
C HIS A 228 -4.76 2.07 6.59
N VAL A 229 -4.58 0.92 7.24
CA VAL A 229 -4.99 -0.38 6.72
C VAL A 229 -6.33 -0.74 7.35
N ILE A 230 -7.34 -0.98 6.51
CA ILE A 230 -8.66 -1.38 6.99
C ILE A 230 -8.58 -2.73 7.73
N LEU A 231 -9.14 -2.79 8.93
CA LEU A 231 -9.18 -3.98 9.77
C LEU A 231 -10.56 -4.67 9.70
N ASP A 232 -10.62 -5.93 10.09
CA ASP A 232 -11.86 -6.71 10.09
C ASP A 232 -12.89 -6.23 11.13
N ASN A 233 -12.42 -5.54 12.16
CA ASN A 233 -13.24 -4.89 13.21
C ASN A 233 -13.57 -3.42 12.91
N ASP A 234 -13.12 -2.85 11.79
CA ASP A 234 -13.47 -1.49 11.39
C ASP A 234 -14.93 -1.38 10.94
N GLU A 235 -15.59 -0.29 11.29
CA GLU A 235 -16.95 0.02 10.78
C GLU A 235 -17.00 0.09 9.26
N GLY A 236 -15.91 0.48 8.61
CA GLY A 236 -15.77 0.55 7.17
C GLY A 236 -15.66 -0.81 6.47
N TRP A 237 -15.33 -1.89 7.18
CA TRP A 237 -15.08 -3.20 6.56
C TRP A 237 -16.30 -3.77 5.80
N PRO A 238 -17.53 -3.78 6.33
CA PRO A 238 -18.70 -4.23 5.58
C PRO A 238 -18.99 -3.37 4.33
N ILE A 239 -18.70 -2.06 4.41
CA ILE A 239 -18.86 -1.14 3.27
C ILE A 239 -17.83 -1.49 2.18
N PHE A 240 -16.56 -1.66 2.57
CA PHE A 240 -15.49 -2.09 1.67
C PHE A 240 -15.88 -3.37 0.91
N GLN A 241 -16.32 -4.41 1.63
CA GLN A 241 -16.73 -5.69 1.02
C GLN A 241 -17.87 -5.53 0.02
N LYS A 242 -18.91 -4.77 0.38
CA LYS A 242 -20.08 -4.54 -0.47
C LYS A 242 -19.71 -3.78 -1.75
N GLU A 243 -18.95 -2.69 -1.60
CA GLU A 243 -18.58 -1.84 -2.73
C GLU A 243 -17.63 -2.54 -3.68
N LEU A 244 -16.64 -3.28 -3.14
CA LEU A 244 -15.73 -4.09 -3.94
C LEU A 244 -16.46 -5.17 -4.73
N LYS A 245 -17.37 -5.92 -4.09
CA LYS A 245 -18.17 -6.95 -4.75
C LYS A 245 -19.04 -6.39 -5.87
N ASN A 246 -19.61 -5.20 -5.68
CA ASN A 246 -20.44 -4.56 -6.69
C ASN A 246 -19.62 -4.02 -7.87
N PHE A 247 -18.40 -3.59 -7.59
CA PHE A 247 -17.50 -3.02 -8.59
C PHE A 247 -16.85 -4.08 -9.49
N LEU A 248 -16.63 -5.28 -9.01
CA LEU A 248 -15.98 -6.38 -9.75
C LEU A 248 -16.98 -7.32 -10.47
N LYS A 249 -18.29 -7.01 -10.47
CA LYS A 249 -19.31 -7.73 -11.26
C LYS A 249 -19.28 -7.30 -12.72
#